data_0e0010adf4edd3066472c35f71198cfb
#
_entry.id   0e0010adf4edd3066472c35f71198cfb
#
_cell.length_a   1.000
_cell.length_b   1.000
_cell.length_c   1.000
_cell.angle_alpha   90.00
_cell.angle_beta   90.00
_cell.angle_gamma   90.00
#
_symmetry.space_group_name_H-M   'P 1'
#
loop_
_entity.id
_entity.type
_entity.pdbx_description
1 polymer ?
#
loop_
_entity_poly.entity_id
_entity_poly.type
_entity_poly.pdbx_seq_one_letter_code
_entity_poly.pdbx_strand_id
1 'polypeptide(L)'
;MARIETTTRIAAPRERCFDLARSVDVHVRSAAGSAERAVGGRTAGLLGPHQEATWEATHFLLRLRLTSRITVFERPSRFRDSIVRGPFARLDHDHVFEDDGAGGTLMRDHFDYAAPLGLLGRLAERLFLTRHLRRFLDARNAELKRIAESDEWRRYLRDGVAPTDLA
;
A
#
# COMPACT_ATOMS: atom_id res chain seq x y z
N MET A 1 18.56 4.64 -6.43
CA MET A 1 17.13 4.26 -6.44
C MET A 1 17.07 2.76 -6.32
N ALA A 2 16.35 2.26 -5.36
CA ALA A 2 16.16 0.83 -5.12
C ALA A 2 14.73 0.44 -5.53
N ARG A 3 14.54 -0.83 -5.92
CA ARG A 3 13.25 -1.41 -6.25
C ARG A 3 13.03 -2.68 -5.44
N ILE A 4 11.83 -2.83 -4.92
CA ILE A 4 11.33 -4.07 -4.32
C ILE A 4 10.14 -4.52 -5.16
N GLU A 5 10.14 -5.79 -5.56
CA GLU A 5 9.02 -6.41 -6.25
C GLU A 5 8.52 -7.57 -5.40
N THR A 6 7.21 -7.63 -5.21
CA THR A 6 6.54 -8.75 -4.54
C THR A 6 5.40 -9.27 -5.41
N THR A 7 5.04 -10.53 -5.23
CA THR A 7 3.92 -11.16 -5.92
C THR A 7 3.14 -11.99 -4.92
N THR A 8 1.84 -11.73 -4.84
CA THR A 8 0.94 -12.43 -3.91
C THR A 8 -0.25 -12.99 -4.65
N ARG A 9 -0.45 -14.30 -4.61
CA ARG A 9 -1.67 -14.93 -5.12
C ARG A 9 -2.74 -14.93 -4.04
N ILE A 10 -3.94 -14.45 -4.39
CA ILE A 10 -5.07 -14.27 -3.48
C ILE A 10 -6.29 -14.98 -4.07
N ALA A 11 -6.90 -15.90 -3.33
CA ALA A 11 -8.11 -16.60 -3.75
C ALA A 11 -9.37 -15.72 -3.52
N ALA A 12 -9.38 -14.56 -4.16
CA ALA A 12 -10.49 -13.61 -4.11
C ALA A 12 -10.55 -12.79 -5.41
N PRO A 13 -11.75 -12.29 -5.79
CA PRO A 13 -11.92 -11.49 -7.01
C PRO A 13 -11.06 -10.23 -7.01
N ARG A 14 -10.60 -9.84 -8.19
CA ARG A 14 -9.71 -8.70 -8.42
C ARG A 14 -10.25 -7.37 -7.86
N GLU A 15 -11.54 -7.13 -8.02
CA GLU A 15 -12.22 -5.94 -7.51
C GLU A 15 -12.12 -5.85 -5.98
N ARG A 16 -12.29 -6.99 -5.29
CA ARG A 16 -12.15 -7.06 -3.83
C ARG A 16 -10.72 -6.77 -3.40
N CYS A 17 -9.74 -7.40 -4.06
CA CYS A 17 -8.33 -7.21 -3.74
C CYS A 17 -7.90 -5.75 -3.95
N PHE A 18 -8.31 -5.14 -5.08
CA PHE A 18 -8.07 -3.74 -5.39
C PHE A 18 -8.66 -2.80 -4.33
N ASP A 19 -9.95 -2.98 -3.98
CA ASP A 19 -10.62 -2.10 -3.03
C ASP A 19 -10.07 -2.27 -1.60
N LEU A 20 -9.70 -3.48 -1.18
CA LEU A 20 -9.04 -3.70 0.10
C LEU A 20 -7.63 -3.06 0.14
N ALA A 21 -6.88 -3.14 -0.94
CA ALA A 21 -5.51 -2.59 -0.99
C ALA A 21 -5.48 -1.06 -0.86
N ARG A 22 -6.51 -0.35 -1.35
CA ARG A 22 -6.66 1.11 -1.21
C ARG A 22 -7.43 1.54 0.04
N SER A 23 -7.82 0.60 0.91
CA SER A 23 -8.50 0.91 2.16
C SER A 23 -7.51 1.39 3.21
N VAL A 24 -7.76 2.59 3.76
CA VAL A 24 -6.99 3.15 4.86
C VAL A 24 -7.05 2.24 6.10
N ASP A 25 -8.23 1.69 6.39
CA ASP A 25 -8.45 0.83 7.55
C ASP A 25 -7.69 -0.50 7.43
N VAL A 26 -7.69 -1.11 6.23
CA VAL A 26 -6.89 -2.32 5.94
C VAL A 26 -5.39 -1.99 5.99
N HIS A 27 -4.97 -0.83 5.48
CA HIS A 27 -3.58 -0.40 5.54
C HIS A 27 -3.08 -0.32 6.99
N VAL A 28 -3.80 0.41 7.86
CA VAL A 28 -3.47 0.53 9.29
C VAL A 28 -3.44 -0.85 9.96
N ARG A 29 -4.42 -1.71 9.67
CA ARG A 29 -4.48 -3.07 10.20
C ARG A 29 -3.27 -3.91 9.79
N SER A 30 -2.91 -3.86 8.51
CA SER A 30 -1.81 -4.65 7.95
C SER A 30 -0.42 -4.17 8.40
N ALA A 31 -0.32 -2.92 8.86
CA ALA A 31 0.90 -2.29 9.36
C ALA A 31 0.98 -2.27 10.91
N ALA A 32 0.19 -3.09 11.62
CA ALA A 32 0.11 -3.09 13.07
C ALA A 32 1.47 -3.28 13.78
N GLY A 33 2.42 -4.01 13.16
CA GLY A 33 3.77 -4.19 13.70
C GLY A 33 4.62 -2.92 13.77
N SER A 34 4.26 -1.85 13.05
CA SER A 34 4.92 -0.52 13.08
C SER A 34 4.13 0.53 13.86
N ALA A 35 3.01 0.15 14.50
CA ALA A 35 2.06 1.05 15.14
C ALA A 35 1.61 2.21 14.21
N GLU A 36 1.45 1.90 12.91
CA GLU A 36 1.09 2.88 11.89
C GLU A 36 -0.34 3.39 12.08
N ARG A 37 -0.53 4.69 11.89
CA ARG A 37 -1.81 5.39 12.01
C ARG A 37 -1.99 6.37 10.86
N ALA A 38 -3.20 6.51 10.36
CA ALA A 38 -3.56 7.61 9.48
C ALA A 38 -3.86 8.87 10.32
N VAL A 39 -3.09 9.94 10.11
CA VAL A 39 -3.15 11.17 10.92
C VAL A 39 -3.50 12.43 10.14
N GLY A 40 -3.74 12.31 8.82
CA GLY A 40 -4.12 13.44 7.98
C GLY A 40 -4.56 12.99 6.60
N GLY A 41 -5.17 13.91 5.84
CA GLY A 41 -5.84 13.59 4.60
C GLY A 41 -7.03 12.67 4.83
N ARG A 42 -7.18 11.62 4.03
CA ARG A 42 -8.19 10.59 4.28
C ARG A 42 -7.70 9.63 5.36
N THR A 43 -8.41 9.58 6.48
CA THR A 43 -8.03 8.80 7.66
C THR A 43 -8.83 7.51 7.84
N ALA A 44 -9.84 7.25 6.99
CA ALA A 44 -10.65 6.04 7.00
C ALA A 44 -11.30 5.79 5.65
N GLY A 45 -11.75 4.57 5.36
CA GLY A 45 -12.43 4.18 4.13
C GLY A 45 -11.47 4.03 2.95
N LEU A 46 -12.00 4.19 1.73
CA LEU A 46 -11.27 3.92 0.49
C LEU A 46 -10.64 5.19 -0.08
N LEU A 47 -9.36 5.14 -0.41
CA LEU A 47 -8.67 6.18 -1.17
C LEU A 47 -9.11 6.15 -2.64
N GLY A 48 -9.47 7.32 -3.17
CA GLY A 48 -9.80 7.55 -4.57
C GLY A 48 -8.70 8.29 -5.34
N PRO A 49 -8.93 8.60 -6.62
CA PRO A 49 -7.98 9.36 -7.45
C PRO A 49 -7.60 10.69 -6.78
N HIS A 50 -6.31 11.01 -6.82
CA HIS A 50 -5.73 12.26 -6.30
C HIS A 50 -5.89 12.50 -4.79
N GLN A 51 -6.51 11.58 -4.04
CA GLN A 51 -6.63 11.70 -2.59
C GLN A 51 -5.30 11.39 -1.91
N GLU A 52 -5.11 12.04 -0.76
CA GLU A 52 -3.93 11.89 0.09
C GLU A 52 -4.27 11.20 1.40
N ALA A 53 -3.29 10.48 1.92
CA ALA A 53 -3.27 10.04 3.31
C ALA A 53 -1.90 10.36 3.93
N THR A 54 -1.90 10.76 5.20
CA THR A 54 -0.69 10.96 5.98
C THR A 54 -0.60 9.86 7.02
N TRP A 55 0.45 9.09 6.91
CA TRP A 55 0.78 7.96 7.77
C TRP A 55 1.80 8.37 8.82
N GLU A 56 1.61 7.94 10.04
CA GLU A 56 2.59 8.07 11.11
C GLU A 56 2.92 6.69 11.65
N ALA A 57 4.17 6.29 11.60
CA ALA A 57 4.65 4.98 12.01
C ALA A 57 5.98 5.08 12.76
N THR A 58 6.32 4.05 13.53
CA THR A 58 7.62 3.94 14.20
C THR A 58 8.49 2.93 13.46
N HIS A 59 9.56 3.44 12.84
CA HIS A 59 10.60 2.62 12.22
C HIS A 59 11.95 2.95 12.84
N PHE A 60 12.73 1.93 13.18
CA PHE A 60 14.07 2.10 13.80
C PHE A 60 14.05 3.00 15.04
N LEU A 61 13.01 2.88 15.89
CA LEU A 61 12.77 3.71 17.08
C LEU A 61 12.47 5.19 16.77
N LEU A 62 12.37 5.58 15.51
CA LEU A 62 12.03 6.93 15.09
C LEU A 62 10.55 6.99 14.64
N ARG A 63 9.86 8.00 15.14
CA ARG A 63 8.50 8.32 14.70
C ARG A 63 8.57 9.12 13.40
N LEU A 64 8.13 8.51 12.32
CA LEU A 64 8.20 9.08 10.98
C LEU A 64 6.79 9.39 10.46
N ARG A 65 6.67 10.44 9.67
CA ARG A 65 5.46 10.78 8.93
C ARG A 65 5.73 10.73 7.44
N LEU A 66 4.77 10.14 6.71
CA LEU A 66 4.79 10.07 5.27
C LEU A 66 3.40 10.45 4.74
N THR A 67 3.36 11.42 3.82
CA THR A 67 2.15 11.73 3.06
C THR A 67 2.30 11.17 1.65
N SER A 68 1.37 10.33 1.24
CA SER A 68 1.26 9.82 -0.13
C SER A 68 -0.03 10.25 -0.78
N ARG A 69 -0.03 10.28 -2.12
CA ARG A 69 -1.18 10.63 -2.97
C ARG A 69 -1.38 9.54 -4.01
N ILE A 70 -2.64 9.20 -4.30
CA ILE A 70 -2.98 8.34 -5.44
C ILE A 70 -2.74 9.11 -6.74
N THR A 71 -1.74 8.72 -7.51
CA THR A 71 -1.30 9.40 -8.75
C THR A 71 -1.73 8.66 -10.01
N VAL A 72 -2.00 7.35 -9.93
CA VAL A 72 -2.61 6.53 -10.98
C VAL A 72 -3.77 5.78 -10.39
N PHE A 73 -4.89 5.68 -11.10
CA PHE A 73 -6.09 4.97 -10.64
C PHE A 73 -6.84 4.36 -11.82
N GLU A 74 -6.72 3.05 -11.98
CA GLU A 74 -7.30 2.25 -13.08
C GLU A 74 -8.02 1.04 -12.48
N ARG A 75 -9.19 1.27 -11.86
CA ARG A 75 -9.95 0.19 -11.19
C ARG A 75 -10.48 -0.82 -12.20
N PRO A 76 -10.35 -2.14 -11.98
CA PRO A 76 -9.74 -2.79 -10.80
C PRO A 76 -8.30 -3.28 -11.04
N SER A 77 -7.58 -2.74 -12.04
CA SER A 77 -6.32 -3.30 -12.53
C SER A 77 -5.07 -2.72 -11.86
N ARG A 78 -5.07 -1.42 -11.55
CA ARG A 78 -3.87 -0.75 -11.04
C ARG A 78 -4.20 0.53 -10.28
N PHE A 79 -3.42 0.80 -9.23
CA PHE A 79 -3.26 2.15 -8.71
C PHE A 79 -1.82 2.37 -8.26
N ARG A 80 -1.42 3.64 -8.18
CA ARG A 80 -0.11 4.04 -7.66
C ARG A 80 -0.30 5.07 -6.57
N ASP A 81 0.37 4.90 -5.46
CA ASP A 81 0.59 5.94 -4.49
C ASP A 81 2.04 6.46 -4.58
N SER A 82 2.18 7.78 -4.57
CA SER A 82 3.48 8.46 -4.66
C SER A 82 3.66 9.38 -3.47
N ILE A 83 4.92 9.50 -3.00
CA ILE A 83 5.23 10.39 -1.89
C ILE A 83 5.00 11.86 -2.25
N VAL A 84 4.33 12.59 -1.35
CA VAL A 84 4.20 14.05 -1.37
C VAL A 84 5.17 14.67 -0.36
N ARG A 85 5.27 14.07 0.83
CA ARG A 85 6.17 14.50 1.91
C ARG A 85 6.54 13.30 2.77
N GLY A 86 7.81 13.22 3.18
CA GLY A 86 8.23 12.13 4.07
C GLY A 86 9.73 11.94 4.12
N PRO A 87 10.18 10.81 4.68
CA PRO A 87 11.59 10.53 4.93
C PRO A 87 12.35 10.05 3.67
N PHE A 88 11.68 9.81 2.56
CA PHE A 88 12.29 9.39 1.30
C PHE A 88 12.46 10.59 0.35
N ALA A 89 13.53 10.60 -0.42
CA ALA A 89 13.73 11.55 -1.52
C ALA A 89 12.77 11.27 -2.68
N ARG A 90 12.38 10.00 -2.86
CA ARG A 90 11.36 9.51 -3.80
C ARG A 90 10.73 8.23 -3.26
N LEU A 91 9.45 8.05 -3.53
CA LEU A 91 8.74 6.80 -3.33
C LEU A 91 7.56 6.75 -4.29
N ASP A 92 7.51 5.68 -5.08
CA ASP A 92 6.36 5.31 -5.92
C ASP A 92 6.04 3.85 -5.66
N HIS A 93 4.79 3.55 -5.33
CA HIS A 93 4.31 2.20 -5.09
C HIS A 93 3.17 1.87 -6.04
N ASP A 94 3.45 1.04 -7.02
CA ASP A 94 2.43 0.48 -7.92
C ASP A 94 1.85 -0.80 -7.34
N HIS A 95 0.54 -0.86 -7.30
CA HIS A 95 -0.25 -2.06 -7.04
C HIS A 95 -0.92 -2.49 -8.33
N VAL A 96 -0.56 -3.65 -8.85
CA VAL A 96 -1.11 -4.23 -10.07
C VAL A 96 -1.88 -5.50 -9.73
N PHE A 97 -3.09 -5.62 -10.25
CA PHE A 97 -4.00 -6.74 -10.00
C PHE A 97 -4.37 -7.39 -11.31
N GLU A 98 -4.01 -8.66 -11.47
CA GLU A 98 -4.30 -9.48 -12.65
C GLU A 98 -5.20 -10.65 -12.24
N ASP A 99 -6.04 -11.12 -13.15
CA ASP A 99 -6.79 -12.35 -12.96
C ASP A 99 -5.82 -13.54 -13.01
N ASP A 100 -5.97 -14.49 -12.09
CA ASP A 100 -5.08 -15.67 -12.03
C ASP A 100 -5.57 -16.84 -12.91
N GLY A 101 -6.67 -16.63 -13.66
CA GLY A 101 -7.30 -17.63 -14.53
C GLY A 101 -8.15 -18.67 -13.79
N ALA A 102 -8.26 -18.60 -12.46
CA ALA A 102 -9.02 -19.52 -11.63
C ALA A 102 -10.04 -18.82 -10.72
N GLY A 103 -10.35 -17.54 -11.01
CA GLY A 103 -11.25 -16.69 -10.21
C GLY A 103 -10.58 -16.02 -9.02
N GLY A 104 -9.27 -16.14 -8.91
CA GLY A 104 -8.42 -15.44 -7.94
C GLY A 104 -7.68 -14.25 -8.57
N THR A 105 -6.78 -13.66 -7.79
CA THR A 105 -6.02 -12.47 -8.16
C THR A 105 -4.53 -12.73 -8.00
N LEU A 106 -3.74 -12.33 -8.98
CA LEU A 106 -2.31 -12.18 -8.87
C LEU A 106 -2.00 -10.70 -8.62
N MET A 107 -1.69 -10.36 -7.37
CA MET A 107 -1.29 -9.01 -6.97
C MET A 107 0.22 -8.87 -7.07
N ARG A 108 0.70 -7.84 -7.79
CA ARG A 108 2.11 -7.47 -7.89
C ARG A 108 2.32 -6.07 -7.34
N ASP A 109 3.32 -5.92 -6.49
CA ASP A 109 3.77 -4.62 -6.01
C ASP A 109 5.12 -4.29 -6.63
N HIS A 110 5.24 -3.07 -7.14
CA HIS A 110 6.50 -2.46 -7.56
C HIS A 110 6.73 -1.24 -6.68
N PHE A 111 7.65 -1.37 -5.73
CA PHE A 111 7.96 -0.34 -4.75
C PHE A 111 9.32 0.28 -5.08
N ASP A 112 9.28 1.43 -5.75
CA ASP A 112 10.45 2.21 -6.13
C ASP A 112 10.71 3.30 -5.12
N TYR A 113 11.93 3.35 -4.54
CA TYR A 113 12.25 4.36 -3.55
C TYR A 113 13.71 4.82 -3.63
N ALA A 114 13.96 6.00 -3.08
CA ALA A 114 15.29 6.55 -2.87
C ALA A 114 15.38 7.13 -1.46
N ALA A 115 16.37 6.69 -0.70
CA ALA A 115 16.68 7.30 0.58
C ALA A 115 17.31 8.70 0.35
N PRO A 116 17.15 9.64 1.29
CA PRO A 116 17.85 10.94 1.24
C PRO A 116 19.34 10.76 1.47
N LEU A 117 20.11 11.85 1.42
CA LEU A 117 21.54 11.91 1.71
C LEU A 117 22.48 11.23 0.68
N GLY A 118 22.05 11.12 -0.57
CA GLY A 118 22.91 10.74 -1.69
C GLY A 118 23.63 9.39 -1.49
N LEU A 119 24.96 9.37 -1.44
CA LEU A 119 25.75 8.13 -1.30
C LEU A 119 25.53 7.42 0.04
N LEU A 120 25.36 8.16 1.14
CA LEU A 120 25.05 7.58 2.45
C LEU A 120 23.67 6.92 2.46
N GLY A 121 22.69 7.55 1.82
CA GLY A 121 21.37 6.97 1.62
C GLY A 121 21.43 5.65 0.82
N ARG A 122 22.20 5.60 -0.29
CA ARG A 122 22.39 4.38 -1.08
C ARG A 122 23.04 3.25 -0.27
N LEU A 123 23.99 3.59 0.58
CA LEU A 123 24.61 2.60 1.46
C LEU A 123 23.59 2.03 2.45
N ALA A 124 22.76 2.89 3.07
CA ALA A 124 21.69 2.47 3.96
C ALA A 124 20.64 1.61 3.23
N GLU A 125 20.23 1.97 2.00
CA GLU A 125 19.36 1.16 1.14
C GLU A 125 19.91 -0.26 1.00
N ARG A 126 21.19 -0.38 0.65
CA ARG A 126 21.82 -1.67 0.36
C ARG A 126 22.01 -2.54 1.61
N LEU A 127 22.37 -1.94 2.75
CA LEU A 127 22.73 -2.69 3.97
C LEU A 127 21.52 -3.21 4.74
N PHE A 128 20.47 -2.40 4.91
CA PHE A 128 19.37 -2.77 5.79
C PHE A 128 17.98 -2.30 5.35
N LEU A 129 17.86 -1.14 4.67
CA LEU A 129 16.55 -0.53 4.40
C LEU A 129 15.73 -1.38 3.44
N THR A 130 16.31 -1.88 2.35
CA THR A 130 15.63 -2.75 1.38
C THR A 130 15.07 -4.00 2.05
N ARG A 131 15.86 -4.64 2.92
CA ARG A 131 15.41 -5.85 3.63
C ARG A 131 14.28 -5.56 4.63
N HIS A 132 14.36 -4.43 5.32
CA HIS A 132 13.33 -3.97 6.24
C HIS A 132 12.01 -3.70 5.51
N LEU A 133 12.06 -2.88 4.44
CA LEU A 133 10.88 -2.54 3.65
C LEU A 133 10.26 -3.77 2.95
N ARG A 134 11.07 -4.70 2.45
CA ARG A 134 10.57 -5.96 1.88
C ARG A 134 9.76 -6.74 2.92
N ARG A 135 10.30 -6.95 4.12
CA ARG A 135 9.58 -7.64 5.19
C ARG A 135 8.29 -6.95 5.58
N PHE A 136 8.29 -5.62 5.58
CA PHE A 136 7.11 -4.82 5.86
C PHE A 136 6.03 -5.02 4.77
N LEU A 137 6.40 -4.97 3.49
CA LEU A 137 5.49 -5.23 2.37
C LEU A 137 4.96 -6.66 2.40
N ASP A 138 5.82 -7.65 2.63
CA ASP A 138 5.41 -9.05 2.69
C ASP A 138 4.38 -9.28 3.82
N ALA A 139 4.58 -8.70 5.00
CA ALA A 139 3.64 -8.78 6.12
C ALA A 139 2.30 -8.10 5.79
N ARG A 140 2.33 -6.92 5.15
CA ARG A 140 1.12 -6.23 4.68
C ARG A 140 0.34 -7.07 3.68
N ASN A 141 1.01 -7.62 2.70
CA ASN A 141 0.40 -8.44 1.65
C ASN A 141 -0.19 -9.73 2.22
N ALA A 142 0.47 -10.35 3.18
CA ALA A 142 -0.05 -11.52 3.88
C ALA A 142 -1.36 -11.21 4.64
N GLU A 143 -1.43 -10.07 5.34
CA GLU A 143 -2.63 -9.66 6.05
C GLU A 143 -3.76 -9.28 5.08
N LEU A 144 -3.46 -8.55 3.99
CA LEU A 144 -4.43 -8.23 2.94
C LEU A 144 -5.01 -9.52 2.34
N LYS A 145 -4.16 -10.49 2.01
CA LYS A 145 -4.57 -11.81 1.51
C LYS A 145 -5.50 -12.49 2.50
N ARG A 146 -5.13 -12.56 3.77
CA ARG A 146 -5.94 -13.18 4.82
C ARG A 146 -7.34 -12.53 4.92
N ILE A 147 -7.40 -11.20 4.88
CA ILE A 147 -8.66 -10.45 4.93
C ILE A 147 -9.49 -10.75 3.66
N ALA A 148 -8.87 -10.69 2.48
CA ALA A 148 -9.55 -10.89 1.20
C ALA A 148 -10.15 -12.29 1.05
N GLU A 149 -9.50 -13.32 1.58
CA GLU A 149 -9.89 -14.72 1.52
C GLU A 149 -10.86 -15.17 2.64
N SER A 150 -11.10 -14.33 3.66
CA SER A 150 -12.04 -14.57 4.75
C SER A 150 -13.29 -13.72 4.61
N ASP A 151 -14.31 -13.94 5.45
CA ASP A 151 -15.50 -13.06 5.51
C ASP A 151 -15.21 -11.68 6.14
N GLU A 152 -14.01 -11.47 6.67
CA GLU A 152 -13.61 -10.22 7.31
C GLU A 152 -13.58 -9.04 6.33
N TRP A 153 -13.38 -9.28 5.03
CA TRP A 153 -13.42 -8.23 4.00
C TRP A 153 -14.71 -7.40 4.02
N ARG A 154 -15.86 -8.01 4.43
CA ARG A 154 -17.15 -7.34 4.53
C ARG A 154 -17.16 -6.18 5.54
N ARG A 155 -16.23 -6.16 6.49
CA ARG A 155 -16.09 -5.07 7.48
C ARG A 155 -15.52 -3.81 6.85
N TYR A 156 -14.71 -3.97 5.80
CA TYR A 156 -13.98 -2.89 5.13
C TYR A 156 -14.66 -2.44 3.83
N LEU A 157 -15.43 -3.31 3.22
CA LEU A 157 -16.11 -3.07 1.94
C LEU A 157 -17.64 -3.21 2.10
N ARG A 158 -18.23 -2.69 3.21
CA ARG A 158 -19.68 -2.71 3.42
C ARG A 158 -20.36 -1.89 2.34
N ASP A 159 -21.33 -2.54 1.70
CA ASP A 159 -22.41 -2.05 0.85
C ASP A 159 -22.22 -0.70 0.17
N GLY A 160 -21.96 -0.78 -1.13
CA GLY A 160 -22.16 0.36 -2.01
C GLY A 160 -21.03 1.37 -1.99
N VAL A 161 -19.89 1.02 -2.59
CA VAL A 161 -19.21 2.04 -3.39
C VAL A 161 -20.20 2.41 -4.49
N ALA A 162 -21.03 3.41 -4.20
CA ALA A 162 -21.86 4.04 -5.21
C ALA A 162 -20.95 4.49 -6.35
N PRO A 163 -21.37 4.36 -7.61
CA PRO A 163 -20.59 4.80 -8.76
C PRO A 163 -20.61 6.33 -8.90
N THR A 164 -20.27 7.05 -7.84
CA THR A 164 -20.45 8.52 -7.79
C THR A 164 -19.13 9.28 -7.60
N ASP A 165 -18.04 8.78 -8.15
CA ASP A 165 -16.80 9.57 -8.24
C ASP A 165 -16.25 9.60 -9.67
N LEU A 166 -17.15 9.69 -10.66
CA LEU A 166 -16.83 10.04 -12.05
C LEU A 166 -17.43 11.41 -12.35
N ALA A 167 -16.82 12.47 -11.85
CA ALA A 167 -16.98 13.83 -12.34
C ALA A 167 -15.67 14.59 -12.14
#